data_48430fbef7d0efca0be37533df53c4ef
#
_entry.id   48430fbef7d0efca0be37533df53c4ef
#
_cell.length_a   1.000
_cell.length_b   1.000
_cell.length_c   1.000
_cell.angle_alpha   90.00
_cell.angle_beta   90.00
_cell.angle_gamma   90.00
#
_symmetry.space_group_name_H-M   'P 1'
#
loop_
_entity.id
_entity.type
_entity.pdbx_description
1 polymer ?
#
loop_
_entity_poly.entity_id
_entity_poly.type
_entity_poly.pdbx_seq_one_letter_code
_entity_poly.pdbx_strand_id
1 'polypeptide(L)'
;MSGIALGLALTRERLRGVSAPLVLLLGAVAVFAWGVLLRRGHPGSAADETLGFAVFGCALPVFSYLFCERVCAGQSLTRSVEGVTRHGAQRRAVLFGVLLGSALGMALSSAVLTLAALLGAHPAGSALTNDLRASLGVALLAGAVYALWFAAAARFGRRGSGRKWALILDFLLGAGGSVLALPWPRGHVRNLLGGEPVLGLSQAGAMVALALIGALCLAVCLAGTAD
;
A
#
# COMPACT_ATOMS: atom_id res chain seq x y z
N MET A 1 -2.29 -21.59 19.98
CA MET A 1 -2.44 -20.85 18.70
C MET A 1 -1.08 -20.80 18.00
N SER A 2 -1.03 -20.96 16.67
CA SER A 2 0.23 -20.75 15.94
C SER A 2 0.67 -19.29 16.02
N GLY A 3 1.98 -19.02 15.96
CA GLY A 3 2.51 -17.65 15.97
C GLY A 3 1.92 -16.77 14.85
N ILE A 4 1.66 -17.37 13.67
CA ILE A 4 1.03 -16.67 12.54
C ILE A 4 -0.40 -16.23 12.90
N ALA A 5 -1.20 -17.12 13.50
CA ALA A 5 -2.56 -16.78 13.92
C ALA A 5 -2.58 -15.66 14.98
N LEU A 6 -1.60 -15.66 15.90
CA LEU A 6 -1.42 -14.56 16.86
C LEU A 6 -1.08 -13.25 16.17
N GLY A 7 -0.21 -13.25 15.16
CA GLY A 7 0.13 -12.06 14.38
C GLY A 7 -1.07 -11.48 13.62
N LEU A 8 -1.86 -12.34 12.99
CA LEU A 8 -3.10 -11.96 12.32
C LEU A 8 -4.12 -11.37 13.30
N ALA A 9 -4.31 -12.03 14.45
CA ALA A 9 -5.20 -11.54 15.51
C ALA A 9 -4.77 -10.17 16.04
N LEU A 10 -3.47 -9.97 16.25
CA LEU A 10 -2.89 -8.69 16.69
C LEU A 10 -3.15 -7.57 15.66
N THR A 11 -2.98 -7.84 14.36
CA THR A 11 -3.28 -6.88 13.30
C THR A 11 -4.77 -6.53 13.30
N ARG A 12 -5.64 -7.54 13.35
CA ARG A 12 -7.09 -7.35 13.41
C ARG A 12 -7.50 -6.50 14.61
N GLU A 13 -6.96 -6.79 15.79
CA GLU A 13 -7.29 -6.07 17.03
C GLU A 13 -6.89 -4.59 16.93
N ARG A 14 -5.71 -4.30 16.42
CA ARG A 14 -5.23 -2.93 16.22
C ARG A 14 -6.04 -2.13 15.20
N LEU A 15 -6.65 -2.81 14.24
CA LEU A 15 -7.51 -2.21 13.20
C LEU A 15 -8.99 -2.14 13.60
N ARG A 16 -9.42 -2.81 14.66
CA ARG A 16 -10.83 -2.84 15.12
C ARG A 16 -11.40 -1.49 15.52
N GLY A 17 -10.59 -0.48 15.81
CA GLY A 17 -11.08 0.85 16.19
C GLY A 17 -11.83 1.54 15.05
N VAL A 18 -12.83 2.34 15.38
CA VAL A 18 -13.68 3.11 14.44
C VAL A 18 -12.86 4.00 13.49
N SER A 19 -11.67 4.43 13.89
CA SER A 19 -10.84 5.34 13.10
C SER A 19 -10.29 4.72 11.80
N ALA A 20 -9.97 3.42 11.76
CA ALA A 20 -9.43 2.81 10.54
C ALA A 20 -10.48 2.72 9.41
N PRO A 21 -11.69 2.17 9.63
CA PRO A 21 -12.74 2.17 8.62
C PRO A 21 -13.23 3.59 8.28
N LEU A 22 -13.24 4.51 9.25
CA LEU A 22 -13.62 5.90 8.99
C LEU A 22 -12.63 6.60 8.05
N VAL A 23 -11.32 6.44 8.27
CA VAL A 23 -10.29 7.01 7.38
C VAL A 23 -10.38 6.41 5.97
N LEU A 24 -10.63 5.09 5.86
CA LEU A 24 -10.85 4.44 4.57
C LEU A 24 -12.11 4.99 3.87
N LEU A 25 -13.21 5.14 4.60
CA LEU A 25 -14.45 5.70 4.07
C LEU A 25 -14.26 7.14 3.58
N LEU A 26 -13.62 7.99 4.40
CA LEU A 26 -13.34 9.38 4.01
C LEU A 26 -12.43 9.44 2.78
N GLY A 27 -11.40 8.59 2.72
CA GLY A 27 -10.54 8.46 1.55
C GLY A 27 -11.32 8.02 0.31
N ALA A 28 -12.19 7.03 0.42
CA ALA A 28 -13.02 6.55 -0.69
C ALA A 28 -14.00 7.64 -1.18
N VAL A 29 -14.64 8.36 -0.25
CA VAL A 29 -15.52 9.49 -0.60
C VAL A 29 -14.74 10.61 -1.30
N ALA A 30 -13.56 10.95 -0.79
CA ALA A 30 -12.72 12.00 -1.39
C ALA A 30 -12.28 11.64 -2.81
N VAL A 31 -11.81 10.40 -3.02
CA VAL A 31 -11.39 9.90 -4.33
C VAL A 31 -12.57 9.79 -5.29
N PHE A 32 -13.72 9.33 -4.84
CA PHE A 32 -14.96 9.31 -5.61
C PHE A 32 -15.37 10.72 -6.06
N ALA A 33 -15.41 11.68 -5.12
CA ALA A 33 -15.76 13.07 -5.41
C ALA A 33 -14.79 13.70 -6.41
N TRP A 34 -13.49 13.41 -6.26
CA TRP A 34 -12.46 13.86 -7.22
C TRP A 34 -12.72 13.31 -8.62
N GLY A 35 -13.02 12.01 -8.75
CA GLY A 35 -13.39 11.39 -10.02
C GLY A 35 -14.61 12.02 -10.66
N VAL A 36 -15.66 12.31 -9.88
CA VAL A 36 -16.87 13.01 -10.37
C VAL A 36 -16.54 14.41 -10.87
N LEU A 37 -15.66 15.14 -10.18
CA LEU A 37 -15.25 16.49 -10.59
C LEU A 37 -14.45 16.43 -11.91
N LEU A 38 -13.48 15.55 -12.02
CA LEU A 38 -12.69 15.38 -13.24
C LEU A 38 -13.55 14.94 -14.43
N ARG A 39 -14.51 14.04 -14.21
CA ARG A 39 -15.43 13.60 -15.26
C ARG A 39 -16.25 14.75 -15.86
N ARG A 40 -16.57 15.79 -15.08
CA ARG A 40 -17.31 16.98 -15.57
C ARG A 40 -16.43 17.86 -16.47
N GLY A 41 -15.13 17.93 -16.21
CA GLY A 41 -14.19 18.75 -16.98
C GLY A 41 -13.53 18.00 -18.13
N HIS A 42 -13.08 16.78 -17.89
CA HIS A 42 -12.27 15.97 -18.81
C HIS A 42 -12.74 14.51 -18.84
N PRO A 43 -13.91 14.20 -19.41
CA PRO A 43 -14.52 12.86 -19.34
C PRO A 43 -13.65 11.75 -19.94
N GLY A 44 -12.78 12.05 -20.92
CA GLY A 44 -11.93 11.08 -21.60
C GLY A 44 -10.70 10.63 -20.79
N SER A 45 -10.20 11.44 -19.85
CA SER A 45 -9.01 11.15 -19.04
C SER A 45 -9.31 11.02 -17.54
N ALA A 46 -10.58 11.23 -17.14
CA ALA A 46 -10.95 11.30 -15.74
C ALA A 46 -10.58 10.04 -14.93
N ALA A 47 -10.72 8.85 -15.51
CA ALA A 47 -10.37 7.59 -14.85
C ALA A 47 -8.86 7.48 -14.63
N ASP A 48 -8.06 7.75 -15.66
CA ASP A 48 -6.59 7.66 -15.60
C ASP A 48 -6.00 8.68 -14.62
N GLU A 49 -6.49 9.91 -14.66
CA GLU A 49 -6.06 10.97 -13.76
C GLU A 49 -6.47 10.68 -12.30
N THR A 50 -7.70 10.16 -12.09
CA THR A 50 -8.16 9.81 -10.74
C THR A 50 -7.35 8.65 -10.17
N LEU A 51 -7.11 7.60 -10.95
CA LEU A 51 -6.28 6.47 -10.53
C LEU A 51 -4.82 6.90 -10.34
N GLY A 52 -4.22 7.51 -11.34
CA GLY A 52 -2.80 7.86 -11.35
C GLY A 52 -2.43 8.87 -10.27
N PHE A 53 -3.22 9.94 -10.11
CA PHE A 53 -2.93 10.99 -9.15
C PHE A 53 -3.59 10.76 -7.79
N ALA A 54 -4.94 10.66 -7.74
CA ALA A 54 -5.63 10.66 -6.46
C ALA A 54 -5.45 9.35 -5.69
N VAL A 55 -5.61 8.18 -6.35
CA VAL A 55 -5.49 6.88 -5.68
C VAL A 55 -4.03 6.53 -5.46
N PHE A 56 -3.30 6.26 -6.53
CA PHE A 56 -1.95 5.69 -6.43
C PHE A 56 -0.87 6.74 -6.21
N GLY A 57 -1.12 7.98 -6.67
CA GLY A 57 -0.21 9.09 -6.46
C GLY A 57 -0.25 9.67 -5.05
N CYS A 58 -1.41 9.68 -4.38
CA CYS A 58 -1.59 10.34 -3.09
C CYS A 58 -2.21 9.43 -2.03
N ALA A 59 -3.43 8.93 -2.26
CA ALA A 59 -4.20 8.25 -1.22
C ALA A 59 -3.51 6.96 -0.74
N LEU A 60 -3.04 6.10 -1.64
CA LEU A 60 -2.45 4.82 -1.29
C LEU A 60 -1.17 4.96 -0.45
N PRO A 61 -0.15 5.77 -0.82
CA PRO A 61 1.04 5.95 0.02
C PRO A 61 0.71 6.49 1.40
N VAL A 62 -0.14 7.53 1.49
CA VAL A 62 -0.54 8.13 2.77
C VAL A 62 -1.33 7.15 3.61
N PHE A 63 -2.31 6.47 3.01
CA PHE A 63 -3.12 5.49 3.72
C PHE A 63 -2.27 4.31 4.23
N SER A 64 -1.34 3.82 3.42
CA SER A 64 -0.42 2.74 3.81
C SER A 64 0.50 3.15 4.96
N TYR A 65 0.97 4.39 4.95
CA TYR A 65 1.73 4.97 6.07
C TYR A 65 0.90 4.98 7.36
N LEU A 66 -0.32 5.53 7.33
CA LEU A 66 -1.22 5.59 8.48
C LEU A 66 -1.61 4.20 8.99
N PHE A 67 -1.86 3.28 8.08
CA PHE A 67 -2.17 1.90 8.37
C PHE A 67 -1.00 1.21 9.09
N CYS A 68 0.21 1.34 8.56
CA CYS A 68 1.42 0.78 9.19
C CYS A 68 1.70 1.43 10.55
N GLU A 69 1.50 2.75 10.68
CA GLU A 69 1.64 3.47 11.96
C GLU A 69 0.72 2.87 13.03
N ARG A 70 -0.53 2.58 12.65
CA ARG A 70 -1.52 1.98 13.54
C ARG A 70 -1.18 0.52 13.87
N VAL A 71 -0.83 -0.29 12.87
CA VAL A 71 -0.45 -1.70 13.07
C VAL A 71 0.80 -1.81 13.96
N CYS A 72 1.76 -0.91 13.83
CA CYS A 72 2.93 -0.87 14.69
C CYS A 72 2.69 -0.15 16.05
N ALA A 73 1.48 0.37 16.29
CA ALA A 73 1.16 1.13 17.51
C ALA A 73 2.15 2.27 17.82
N GLY A 74 2.58 3.01 16.79
CA GLY A 74 3.54 4.11 16.91
C GLY A 74 4.97 3.69 17.27
N GLN A 75 5.29 2.38 17.19
CA GLN A 75 6.60 1.83 17.53
C GLN A 75 7.34 1.27 16.30
N SER A 76 8.58 0.82 16.49
CA SER A 76 9.24 0.02 15.46
C SER A 76 8.55 -1.33 15.28
N LEU A 77 8.65 -1.91 14.08
CA LEU A 77 8.02 -3.20 13.77
C LEU A 77 8.36 -4.28 14.78
N THR A 78 9.64 -4.39 15.18
CA THR A 78 10.11 -5.41 16.12
C THR A 78 9.55 -5.21 17.51
N ARG A 79 9.51 -3.98 18.03
CA ARG A 79 8.93 -3.67 19.34
C ARG A 79 7.43 -3.89 19.38
N SER A 80 6.77 -3.72 18.25
CA SER A 80 5.31 -3.86 18.17
C SER A 80 4.80 -5.27 18.52
N VAL A 81 5.65 -6.29 18.42
CA VAL A 81 5.30 -7.69 18.71
C VAL A 81 5.89 -8.22 20.04
N GLU A 82 6.74 -7.44 20.72
CA GLU A 82 7.42 -7.88 21.94
C GLU A 82 6.46 -8.33 23.05
N GLY A 83 5.32 -7.65 23.22
CA GLY A 83 4.34 -8.01 24.23
C GLY A 83 3.81 -9.45 24.07
N VAL A 84 3.63 -9.90 22.84
CA VAL A 84 3.13 -11.25 22.54
C VAL A 84 4.25 -12.28 22.57
N THR A 85 5.46 -11.91 22.13
CA THR A 85 6.61 -12.84 22.10
C THR A 85 7.21 -13.13 23.48
N ARG A 86 7.05 -12.23 24.46
CA ARG A 86 7.45 -12.47 25.86
C ARG A 86 6.76 -13.68 26.50
N HIS A 87 5.63 -14.10 25.95
CA HIS A 87 4.87 -15.26 26.44
C HIS A 87 5.20 -16.55 25.66
N GLY A 88 6.38 -16.64 25.04
CA GLY A 88 6.87 -17.85 24.38
C GLY A 88 6.42 -18.06 22.94
N ALA A 89 5.75 -17.08 22.33
CA ALA A 89 5.41 -17.16 20.92
C ALA A 89 6.66 -16.90 20.04
N GLN A 90 6.89 -17.75 19.04
CA GLN A 90 7.99 -17.59 18.10
C GLN A 90 7.87 -16.24 17.35
N ARG A 91 8.83 -15.34 17.59
CA ARG A 91 8.83 -13.96 17.10
C ARG A 91 8.67 -13.88 15.59
N ARG A 92 9.40 -14.70 14.85
CA ARG A 92 9.37 -14.73 13.38
C ARG A 92 7.99 -15.08 12.84
N ALA A 93 7.32 -16.06 13.45
CA ALA A 93 5.97 -16.47 13.06
C ALA A 93 4.92 -15.39 13.37
N VAL A 94 5.04 -14.70 14.51
CA VAL A 94 4.15 -13.56 14.86
C VAL A 94 4.36 -12.41 13.90
N LEU A 95 5.60 -12.03 13.59
CA LEU A 95 5.91 -10.99 12.61
C LEU A 95 5.37 -11.33 11.23
N PHE A 96 5.56 -12.56 10.76
CA PHE A 96 5.00 -12.99 9.49
C PHE A 96 3.46 -12.85 9.46
N GLY A 97 2.79 -13.23 10.54
CA GLY A 97 1.34 -13.05 10.67
C GLY A 97 0.92 -11.57 10.63
N VAL A 98 1.67 -10.67 11.28
CA VAL A 98 1.42 -9.22 11.23
C VAL A 98 1.62 -8.69 9.81
N LEU A 99 2.69 -9.08 9.12
CA LEU A 99 2.98 -8.66 7.75
C LEU A 99 1.93 -9.16 6.76
N LEU A 100 1.52 -10.42 6.89
CA LEU A 100 0.46 -11.01 6.08
C LEU A 100 -0.88 -10.28 6.28
N GLY A 101 -1.28 -10.05 7.53
CA GLY A 101 -2.49 -9.31 7.86
C GLY A 101 -2.46 -7.88 7.34
N SER A 102 -1.29 -7.23 7.41
CA SER A 102 -1.10 -5.87 6.87
C SER A 102 -1.17 -5.83 5.35
N ALA A 103 -0.52 -6.78 4.67
CA ALA A 103 -0.54 -6.87 3.21
C ALA A 103 -1.96 -7.12 2.68
N LEU A 104 -2.69 -8.07 3.28
CA LEU A 104 -4.08 -8.35 2.93
C LEU A 104 -5.00 -7.16 3.22
N GLY A 105 -4.89 -6.54 4.39
CA GLY A 105 -5.69 -5.38 4.75
C GLY A 105 -5.47 -4.20 3.81
N MET A 106 -4.23 -3.92 3.44
CA MET A 106 -3.90 -2.85 2.50
C MET A 106 -4.28 -3.17 1.07
N ALA A 107 -4.13 -4.42 0.62
CA ALA A 107 -4.60 -4.86 -0.69
C ALA A 107 -6.12 -4.61 -0.84
N LEU A 108 -6.92 -5.03 0.15
CA LEU A 108 -8.35 -4.80 0.17
C LEU A 108 -8.72 -3.31 0.23
N SER A 109 -8.01 -2.54 1.07
CA SER A 109 -8.23 -1.09 1.17
C SER A 109 -7.94 -0.37 -0.15
N SER A 110 -6.85 -0.75 -0.81
CA SER A 110 -6.48 -0.22 -2.12
C SER A 110 -7.52 -0.56 -3.19
N ALA A 111 -8.06 -1.79 -3.18
CA ALA A 111 -9.13 -2.19 -4.08
C ALA A 111 -10.42 -1.37 -3.86
N VAL A 112 -10.77 -1.07 -2.61
CA VAL A 112 -11.92 -0.19 -2.27
C VAL A 112 -11.71 1.22 -2.79
N LEU A 113 -10.52 1.81 -2.60
CA LEU A 113 -10.19 3.14 -3.12
C LEU A 113 -10.24 3.18 -4.65
N THR A 114 -9.71 2.16 -5.31
CA THR A 114 -9.73 2.03 -6.78
C THR A 114 -11.15 1.89 -7.32
N LEU A 115 -11.98 1.07 -6.66
CA LEU A 115 -13.40 0.94 -7.01
C LEU A 115 -14.14 2.27 -6.87
N ALA A 116 -13.94 2.98 -5.78
CA ALA A 116 -14.54 4.30 -5.55
C ALA A 116 -14.10 5.31 -6.63
N ALA A 117 -12.82 5.31 -7.01
CA ALA A 117 -12.28 6.14 -8.06
C ALA A 117 -12.96 5.88 -9.41
N LEU A 118 -13.03 4.62 -9.81
CA LEU A 118 -13.63 4.22 -11.09
C LEU A 118 -15.12 4.54 -11.13
N LEU A 119 -15.87 4.27 -10.06
CA LEU A 119 -17.29 4.63 -9.98
C LEU A 119 -17.53 6.14 -10.09
N GLY A 120 -16.62 6.96 -9.53
CA GLY A 120 -16.71 8.41 -9.65
C GLY A 120 -16.34 8.94 -11.04
N ALA A 121 -15.28 8.39 -11.62
CA ALA A 121 -14.67 8.90 -12.85
C ALA A 121 -15.31 8.37 -14.14
N HIS A 122 -15.90 7.15 -14.11
CA HIS A 122 -16.47 6.53 -15.31
C HIS A 122 -17.76 7.21 -15.78
N PRO A 123 -17.90 7.52 -17.08
CA PRO A 123 -19.16 8.02 -17.63
C PRO A 123 -20.21 6.91 -17.67
N ALA A 124 -21.48 7.30 -17.52
CA ALA A 124 -22.60 6.37 -17.61
C ALA A 124 -22.63 5.70 -19.00
N GLY A 125 -22.73 4.36 -19.04
CA GLY A 125 -22.81 3.59 -20.29
C GLY A 125 -21.46 3.14 -20.88
N SER A 126 -20.32 3.44 -20.25
CA SER A 126 -19.01 2.92 -20.68
C SER A 126 -18.72 1.54 -20.11
N ALA A 127 -17.86 0.77 -20.80
CA ALA A 127 -17.47 -0.60 -20.38
C ALA A 127 -16.51 -0.57 -19.18
N LEU A 128 -17.06 -0.38 -17.98
CA LEU A 128 -16.33 -0.34 -16.70
C LEU A 128 -15.54 -1.65 -16.42
N THR A 129 -16.00 -2.80 -16.96
CA THR A 129 -15.51 -4.12 -16.54
C THR A 129 -14.05 -4.40 -16.86
N ASN A 130 -13.55 -3.94 -18.03
CA ASN A 130 -12.16 -4.19 -18.43
C ASN A 130 -11.19 -3.35 -17.60
N ASP A 131 -11.50 -2.06 -17.44
CA ASP A 131 -10.68 -1.13 -16.65
C ASP A 131 -10.68 -1.54 -15.18
N LEU A 132 -11.82 -2.02 -14.67
CA LEU A 132 -11.95 -2.52 -13.31
C LEU A 132 -11.03 -3.72 -13.06
N ARG A 133 -11.00 -4.71 -13.96
CA ARG A 133 -10.16 -5.90 -13.79
C ARG A 133 -8.67 -5.56 -13.75
N ALA A 134 -8.20 -4.77 -14.70
CA ALA A 134 -6.80 -4.36 -14.78
C ALA A 134 -6.40 -3.53 -13.54
N SER A 135 -7.20 -2.51 -13.21
CA SER A 135 -6.92 -1.61 -12.09
C SER A 135 -7.00 -2.30 -10.73
N LEU A 136 -7.93 -3.24 -10.52
CA LEU A 136 -8.00 -4.02 -9.27
C LEU A 136 -6.78 -4.93 -9.09
N GLY A 137 -6.27 -5.55 -10.16
CA GLY A 137 -5.04 -6.33 -10.09
C GLY A 137 -3.85 -5.50 -9.63
N VAL A 138 -3.69 -4.31 -10.23
CA VAL A 138 -2.65 -3.35 -9.82
C VAL A 138 -2.87 -2.89 -8.37
N ALA A 139 -4.13 -2.59 -7.99
CA ALA A 139 -4.45 -2.13 -6.65
C ALA A 139 -4.11 -3.15 -5.56
N LEU A 140 -4.47 -4.41 -5.77
CA LEU A 140 -4.18 -5.50 -4.83
C LEU A 140 -2.67 -5.66 -4.63
N LEU A 141 -1.91 -5.71 -5.74
CA LEU A 141 -0.46 -5.83 -5.69
C LEU A 141 0.19 -4.61 -5.04
N ALA A 142 -0.17 -3.41 -5.49
CA ALA A 142 0.37 -2.16 -4.94
C ALA A 142 0.08 -2.02 -3.45
N GLY A 143 -1.16 -2.27 -3.01
CA GLY A 143 -1.54 -2.21 -1.60
C GLY A 143 -0.72 -3.15 -0.74
N ALA A 144 -0.53 -4.41 -1.18
CA ALA A 144 0.29 -5.38 -0.48
C ALA A 144 1.76 -4.94 -0.39
N VAL A 145 2.33 -4.47 -1.51
CA VAL A 145 3.73 -4.01 -1.55
C VAL A 145 3.95 -2.78 -0.69
N TYR A 146 3.06 -1.79 -0.73
CA TYR A 146 3.17 -0.61 0.13
C TYR A 146 3.08 -0.96 1.62
N ALA A 147 2.24 -1.93 2.02
CA ALA A 147 2.21 -2.40 3.40
C ALA A 147 3.57 -2.98 3.84
N LEU A 148 4.18 -3.82 3.00
CA LEU A 148 5.49 -4.40 3.27
C LEU A 148 6.60 -3.36 3.23
N TRP A 149 6.53 -2.39 2.32
CA TRP A 149 7.46 -1.28 2.19
C TRP A 149 7.50 -0.44 3.46
N PHE A 150 6.36 0.03 3.96
CA PHE A 150 6.29 0.79 5.20
C PHE A 150 6.62 -0.05 6.43
N ALA A 151 6.31 -1.34 6.44
CA ALA A 151 6.71 -2.26 7.50
C ALA A 151 8.24 -2.43 7.55
N ALA A 152 8.91 -2.57 6.39
CA ALA A 152 10.36 -2.61 6.31
C ALA A 152 10.99 -1.30 6.78
N ALA A 153 10.45 -0.16 6.33
CA ALA A 153 10.88 1.16 6.78
C ALA A 153 10.67 1.35 8.31
N ALA A 154 9.64 0.74 8.90
CA ALA A 154 9.38 0.78 10.34
C ALA A 154 10.45 0.07 11.20
N ARG A 155 11.36 -0.69 10.61
CA ARG A 155 12.51 -1.25 11.32
C ARG A 155 13.59 -0.22 11.63
N PHE A 156 13.63 0.86 10.87
CA PHE A 156 14.67 1.87 10.96
C PHE A 156 14.25 3.09 11.79
N GLY A 157 15.21 3.66 12.49
CA GLY A 157 15.05 4.86 13.29
C GLY A 157 14.34 4.64 14.63
N ARG A 158 14.41 5.69 15.48
CA ARG A 158 13.74 5.66 16.79
C ARG A 158 12.23 5.53 16.61
N ARG A 159 11.63 4.60 17.31
CA ARG A 159 10.18 4.30 17.24
C ARG A 159 9.66 4.04 15.82
N GLY A 160 10.53 3.56 14.90
CA GLY A 160 10.14 3.29 13.53
C GLY A 160 9.94 4.54 12.66
N SER A 161 10.66 5.62 12.95
CA SER A 161 10.58 6.89 12.20
C SER A 161 10.98 6.77 10.72
N GLY A 162 11.64 5.69 10.32
CA GLY A 162 11.95 5.37 8.92
C GLY A 162 10.73 5.39 8.01
N ARG A 163 9.52 5.10 8.53
CA ARG A 163 8.26 5.21 7.77
C ARG A 163 8.00 6.61 7.22
N LYS A 164 8.30 7.64 8.02
CA LYS A 164 8.12 9.05 7.61
C LYS A 164 9.06 9.39 6.44
N TRP A 165 10.30 8.95 6.56
CA TRP A 165 11.29 9.14 5.50
C TRP A 165 10.94 8.33 4.25
N ALA A 166 10.47 7.11 4.39
CA ALA A 166 9.99 6.31 3.27
C ALA A 166 8.84 7.00 2.52
N LEU A 167 7.89 7.60 3.25
CA LEU A 167 6.80 8.37 2.62
C LEU A 167 7.34 9.59 1.87
N ILE A 168 8.18 10.41 2.51
CA ILE A 168 8.75 11.63 1.91
C ILE A 168 9.55 11.27 0.66
N LEU A 169 10.41 10.25 0.74
CA LEU A 169 11.27 9.85 -0.37
C LEU A 169 10.46 9.21 -1.52
N ASP A 170 9.40 8.44 -1.23
CA ASP A 170 8.50 7.92 -2.25
C ASP A 170 7.82 9.05 -3.03
N PHE A 171 7.40 10.12 -2.34
CA PHE A 171 6.85 11.30 -2.99
C PHE A 171 7.87 12.07 -3.83
N LEU A 172 9.10 12.23 -3.34
CA LEU A 172 10.13 13.02 -4.01
C LEU A 172 10.80 12.26 -5.16
N LEU A 173 11.09 10.98 -4.99
CA LEU A 173 11.91 10.20 -5.91
C LEU A 173 11.11 9.18 -6.72
N GLY A 174 9.96 8.75 -6.23
CA GLY A 174 9.16 7.70 -6.85
C GLY A 174 8.36 8.15 -8.08
N ALA A 175 8.31 9.45 -8.39
CA ALA A 175 7.45 9.96 -9.47
C ALA A 175 8.10 10.03 -10.86
N GLY A 176 9.41 9.83 -10.97
CA GLY A 176 10.17 10.00 -12.22
C GLY A 176 10.39 8.72 -13.00
N GLY A 177 10.77 8.85 -14.29
CA GLY A 177 11.23 7.74 -15.14
C GLY A 177 12.72 7.39 -14.96
N SER A 178 13.44 8.04 -14.04
CA SER A 178 14.89 7.90 -13.84
C SER A 178 15.27 6.68 -12.99
N VAL A 179 16.58 6.38 -12.96
CA VAL A 179 17.17 5.34 -12.08
C VAL A 179 16.78 5.53 -10.61
N LEU A 180 16.62 6.79 -10.18
CA LEU A 180 16.24 7.12 -8.81
C LEU A 180 14.83 6.62 -8.44
N ALA A 181 13.94 6.42 -9.41
CA ALA A 181 12.60 5.89 -9.19
C ALA A 181 12.57 4.36 -9.05
N LEU A 182 13.65 3.66 -9.43
CA LEU A 182 13.70 2.19 -9.46
C LEU A 182 13.40 1.52 -8.10
N PRO A 183 13.92 1.98 -6.94
CA PRO A 183 13.65 1.34 -5.66
C PRO A 183 12.28 1.70 -5.05
N TRP A 184 11.52 2.61 -5.66
CA TRP A 184 10.28 3.12 -5.09
C TRP A 184 9.05 2.48 -5.72
N PRO A 185 8.08 1.99 -4.92
CA PRO A 185 6.86 1.37 -5.45
C PRO A 185 6.08 2.27 -6.40
N ARG A 186 6.03 3.58 -6.13
CA ARG A 186 5.26 4.58 -6.86
C ARG A 186 5.56 4.61 -8.35
N GLY A 187 6.85 4.57 -8.74
CA GLY A 187 7.26 4.60 -10.15
C GLY A 187 6.72 3.40 -10.93
N HIS A 188 6.81 2.22 -10.34
CA HIS A 188 6.32 0.99 -10.97
C HIS A 188 4.79 0.94 -11.06
N VAL A 189 4.10 1.37 -10.01
CA VAL A 189 2.62 1.46 -10.02
C VAL A 189 2.17 2.44 -11.10
N ARG A 190 2.83 3.59 -11.24
CA ARG A 190 2.55 4.56 -12.31
C ARG A 190 2.73 3.95 -13.70
N ASN A 191 3.82 3.20 -13.92
CA ASN A 191 4.06 2.48 -15.18
C ASN A 191 2.95 1.45 -15.47
N LEU A 192 2.50 0.69 -14.46
CA LEU A 192 1.41 -0.29 -14.60
C LEU A 192 0.07 0.35 -15.02
N LEU A 193 -0.13 1.62 -14.69
CA LEU A 193 -1.30 2.42 -15.08
C LEU A 193 -1.13 3.14 -16.42
N GLY A 194 -0.08 2.82 -17.20
CA GLY A 194 0.17 3.44 -18.49
C GLY A 194 0.90 4.78 -18.43
N GLY A 195 1.42 5.18 -17.27
CA GLY A 195 2.27 6.36 -17.12
C GLY A 195 3.70 6.14 -17.60
N GLU A 196 4.55 7.16 -17.41
CA GLU A 196 5.95 7.15 -17.82
C GLU A 196 6.71 5.94 -17.22
N PRO A 197 7.35 5.10 -18.07
CA PRO A 197 8.04 3.91 -17.61
C PRO A 197 9.34 4.25 -16.89
N VAL A 198 9.58 3.63 -15.74
CA VAL A 198 10.88 3.69 -15.05
C VAL A 198 11.93 2.98 -15.91
N LEU A 199 12.97 3.69 -16.33
CA LEU A 199 14.05 3.17 -17.20
C LEU A 199 13.55 2.45 -18.47
N GLY A 200 12.40 2.81 -19.01
CA GLY A 200 11.84 2.14 -20.18
C GLY A 200 11.34 0.71 -19.93
N LEU A 201 11.15 0.31 -18.67
CA LEU A 201 10.59 -1.00 -18.34
C LEU A 201 9.20 -1.17 -18.92
N SER A 202 8.92 -2.33 -19.51
CA SER A 202 7.57 -2.72 -19.89
C SER A 202 6.67 -2.85 -18.65
N GLN A 203 5.36 -2.85 -18.83
CA GLN A 203 4.41 -3.09 -17.72
C GLN A 203 4.67 -4.44 -17.03
N ALA A 204 5.00 -5.49 -17.77
CA ALA A 204 5.39 -6.78 -17.19
C ALA A 204 6.67 -6.65 -16.35
N GLY A 205 7.67 -5.89 -16.83
CA GLY A 205 8.88 -5.60 -16.08
C GLY A 205 8.60 -4.79 -14.81
N ALA A 206 7.71 -3.81 -14.86
CA ALA A 206 7.29 -3.03 -13.69
C ALA A 206 6.55 -3.90 -12.66
N MET A 207 5.71 -4.85 -13.11
CA MET A 207 5.03 -5.80 -12.23
C MET A 207 6.04 -6.71 -11.49
N VAL A 208 7.02 -7.24 -12.22
CA VAL A 208 8.10 -8.05 -11.63
C VAL A 208 8.92 -7.23 -10.65
N ALA A 209 9.32 -6.00 -11.01
CA ALA A 209 10.07 -5.11 -10.12
C ALA A 209 9.29 -4.80 -8.84
N LEU A 210 7.99 -4.50 -8.95
CA LEU A 210 7.13 -4.24 -7.80
C LEU A 210 7.01 -5.48 -6.89
N ALA A 211 6.86 -6.68 -7.46
CA ALA A 211 6.84 -7.93 -6.71
C ALA A 211 8.18 -8.20 -6.00
N LEU A 212 9.31 -7.93 -6.67
CA LEU A 212 10.65 -8.06 -6.08
C LEU A 212 10.87 -7.07 -4.92
N ILE A 213 10.40 -5.83 -5.05
CA ILE A 213 10.43 -4.86 -3.95
C ILE A 213 9.64 -5.42 -2.75
N GLY A 214 8.44 -5.95 -2.97
CA GLY A 214 7.65 -6.57 -1.92
C GLY A 214 8.34 -7.75 -1.24
N ALA A 215 8.93 -8.66 -2.04
CA ALA A 215 9.68 -9.81 -1.54
C ALA A 215 10.91 -9.39 -0.72
N LEU A 216 11.66 -8.40 -1.21
CA LEU A 216 12.82 -7.84 -0.51
C LEU A 216 12.40 -7.20 0.82
N CYS A 217 11.32 -6.41 0.83
CA CYS A 217 10.80 -5.81 2.05
C CYS A 217 10.36 -6.88 3.07
N LEU A 218 9.71 -7.95 2.62
CA LEU A 218 9.35 -9.09 3.47
C LEU A 218 10.61 -9.74 4.06
N ALA A 219 11.61 -10.01 3.22
CA ALA A 219 12.88 -10.59 3.66
C ALA A 219 13.58 -9.69 4.70
N VAL A 220 13.65 -8.38 4.44
CA VAL A 220 14.17 -7.38 5.39
C VAL A 220 13.39 -7.41 6.71
N CYS A 221 12.07 -7.49 6.67
CA CYS A 221 11.25 -7.56 7.89
C CYS A 221 11.54 -8.81 8.73
N LEU A 222 11.83 -9.93 8.10
CA LEU A 222 12.08 -11.22 8.75
C LEU A 222 13.56 -11.47 9.07
N ALA A 223 14.48 -10.75 8.45
CA ALA A 223 15.91 -10.82 8.76
C ALA A 223 16.21 -10.22 10.14
N GLY A 224 17.17 -10.80 10.88
CA GLY A 224 17.57 -10.33 12.22
C GLY A 224 16.52 -10.59 13.31
N THR A 225 15.59 -11.51 13.06
CA THR A 225 14.69 -12.09 14.07
C THR A 225 15.16 -13.49 14.48
N ALA A 226 16.46 -13.82 14.26
CA ALA A 226 17.05 -15.02 14.86
C ALA A 226 17.01 -14.84 16.38
N ASP A 227 16.36 -15.78 17.05
CA ASP A 227 16.27 -15.90 18.49
C ASP A 227 17.62 -16.27 19.08
#